data_0676bd4a90f9fab55e6d5bb6beeb7369
#
_entry.id   0676bd4a90f9fab55e6d5bb6beeb7369
#
_cell.length_a   1.000
_cell.length_b   1.000
_cell.length_c   1.000
_cell.angle_alpha   90.00
_cell.angle_beta   90.00
_cell.angle_gamma   90.00
#
_symmetry.space_group_name_H-M   'P 1'
#
loop_
_entity.id
_entity.type
_entity.pdbx_description
1 polymer ?
#
loop_
_entity_poly.entity_id
_entity_poly.type
_entity_poly.pdbx_seq_one_letter_code
_entity_poly.pdbx_strand_id
1 'polypeptide(L)'
;MQRILVATIFLTLGFYLVTPVAKAASFTISITDERIVPNAIAVSANEKAHFTIHNYGKKTHNFVLPAFYIFTPNLSPQEGTTVEFVPEKKGMFSFYSDTGGKPEPGISGTMQVK
;
A
#
# COMPACT_ATOMS: atom_id res chain seq x y z
N MET A 1 10.10 21.89 63.46
CA MET A 1 10.49 20.65 62.79
C MET A 1 10.11 20.70 61.37
N GLN A 2 11.05 20.93 60.50
CA GLN A 2 10.76 20.91 59.12
C GLN A 2 10.84 19.50 58.61
N ARG A 3 9.70 19.03 58.20
CA ARG A 3 9.69 17.84 57.38
C ARG A 3 10.01 18.23 55.97
N ILE A 4 11.18 17.92 55.57
CA ILE A 4 11.50 17.94 54.18
C ILE A 4 10.71 16.75 53.58
N LEU A 5 9.62 17.08 53.02
CA LEU A 5 9.01 16.20 52.01
C LEU A 5 9.98 16.21 50.85
N VAL A 6 10.89 15.27 50.91
CA VAL A 6 11.53 14.87 49.68
C VAL A 6 10.40 14.27 48.87
N ALA A 7 9.77 15.12 48.12
CA ALA A 7 9.03 14.62 46.99
C ALA A 7 10.08 13.89 46.18
N THR A 8 10.15 12.62 46.41
CA THR A 8 10.86 11.77 45.50
C THR A 8 10.00 11.90 44.23
N ILE A 9 10.39 12.86 43.44
CA ILE A 9 9.93 12.86 42.07
C ILE A 9 10.49 11.57 41.54
N PHE A 10 9.68 10.54 41.58
CA PHE A 10 9.90 9.44 40.70
C PHE A 10 9.69 10.04 39.32
N LEU A 11 10.79 10.60 38.84
CA LEU A 11 10.93 10.66 37.43
C LEU A 11 10.92 9.19 36.98
N THR A 12 9.76 8.62 36.95
CA THR A 12 9.57 7.51 36.06
C THR A 12 9.85 8.09 34.70
N LEU A 13 11.10 8.09 34.34
CA LEU A 13 11.47 8.01 32.97
C LEU A 13 10.75 6.79 32.48
N GLY A 14 9.49 7.00 32.13
CA GLY A 14 8.82 6.04 31.35
C GLY A 14 9.70 5.88 30.14
N PHE A 15 10.40 4.77 30.08
CA PHE A 15 10.91 4.31 28.83
C PHE A 15 9.68 4.12 27.98
N TYR A 16 9.26 5.20 27.34
CA TYR A 16 8.41 5.05 26.20
C TYR A 16 9.27 4.34 25.19
N LEU A 17 9.15 3.02 25.20
CA LEU A 17 9.50 2.27 24.04
C LEU A 17 8.61 2.82 22.93
N VAL A 18 9.11 3.86 22.28
CA VAL A 18 8.60 4.23 21.01
C VAL A 18 8.99 3.09 20.10
N THR A 19 8.15 2.05 20.08
CA THR A 19 8.16 1.13 18.98
C THR A 19 7.95 1.99 17.74
N PRO A 20 8.92 2.04 16.82
CA PRO A 20 8.66 2.74 15.58
C PRO A 20 7.42 2.12 14.97
N VAL A 21 6.35 2.90 14.90
CA VAL A 21 5.18 2.52 14.15
C VAL A 21 5.67 2.30 12.74
N ALA A 22 5.58 1.06 12.26
CA ALA A 22 5.93 0.75 10.89
C ALA A 22 5.13 1.69 10.00
N LYS A 23 5.82 2.57 9.28
CA LYS A 23 5.18 3.49 8.34
C LYS A 23 4.44 2.66 7.31
N ALA A 24 3.13 2.77 7.28
CA ALA A 24 2.31 2.24 6.21
C ALA A 24 2.09 3.35 5.18
N ALA A 25 2.43 3.08 3.94
CA ALA A 25 2.11 3.98 2.83
C ALA A 25 0.79 3.52 2.22
N SER A 26 -0.15 4.45 2.06
CA SER A 26 -1.47 4.18 1.48
C SER A 26 -1.60 4.84 0.13
N PHE A 27 -2.13 4.11 -0.83
CA PHE A 27 -2.37 4.59 -2.19
C PHE A 27 -3.79 4.27 -2.60
N THR A 28 -4.43 5.22 -3.27
CA THR A 28 -5.70 4.99 -3.94
C THR A 28 -5.45 4.82 -5.42
N ILE A 29 -5.87 3.68 -5.95
CA ILE A 29 -5.65 3.31 -7.35
C ILE A 29 -7.01 3.24 -8.04
N SER A 30 -7.15 3.99 -9.11
CA SER A 30 -8.35 4.01 -9.94
C SER A 30 -8.09 3.30 -11.26
N ILE A 31 -8.95 2.37 -11.63
CA ILE A 31 -8.90 1.67 -12.90
C ILE A 31 -10.06 2.16 -13.76
N THR A 32 -9.76 2.53 -14.98
CA THR A 32 -10.78 2.86 -15.99
C THR A 32 -10.63 1.91 -17.19
N ASP A 33 -11.49 2.04 -18.17
CA ASP A 33 -11.38 1.23 -19.39
C ASP A 33 -10.18 1.58 -20.25
N GLU A 34 -9.44 2.62 -19.89
CA GLU A 34 -8.31 3.13 -20.67
C GLU A 34 -6.98 3.12 -19.92
N ARG A 35 -7.00 3.22 -18.57
CA ARG A 35 -5.77 3.40 -17.80
C ARG A 35 -5.93 3.05 -16.32
N ILE A 36 -4.79 2.93 -15.66
CA ILE A 36 -4.69 2.92 -14.20
C ILE A 36 -4.09 4.26 -13.75
N VAL A 37 -4.67 4.85 -12.71
CA VAL A 37 -4.20 6.12 -12.15
C VAL A 37 -4.03 5.96 -10.63
N PRO A 38 -2.86 6.28 -10.08
CA PRO A 38 -1.61 6.65 -10.74
C PRO A 38 -0.98 5.46 -11.50
N ASN A 39 -0.28 5.75 -12.57
CA ASN A 39 0.44 4.74 -13.33
C ASN A 39 1.92 4.61 -12.94
N ALA A 40 2.36 5.44 -12.02
CA ALA A 40 3.68 5.37 -11.43
C ALA A 40 3.56 5.53 -9.91
N ILE A 41 4.01 4.54 -9.18
CA ILE A 41 3.92 4.48 -7.71
C ILE A 41 5.33 4.24 -7.18
N ALA A 42 5.67 4.93 -6.09
CA ALA A 42 6.91 4.68 -5.36
C ALA A 42 6.60 4.25 -3.94
N VAL A 43 7.18 3.15 -3.54
CA VAL A 43 7.07 2.59 -2.19
C VAL A 43 8.46 2.33 -1.62
N SER A 44 8.54 2.19 -0.31
CA SER A 44 9.79 1.88 0.37
C SER A 44 9.88 0.40 0.68
N ALA A 45 11.07 -0.18 0.45
CA ALA A 45 11.32 -1.57 0.81
C ALA A 45 11.13 -1.79 2.30
N ASN A 46 10.56 -2.94 2.65
CA ASN A 46 10.31 -3.37 4.02
C ASN A 46 9.29 -2.51 4.78
N GLU A 47 8.58 -1.62 4.12
CA GLU A 47 7.45 -0.88 4.68
C GLU A 47 6.14 -1.41 4.11
N LYS A 48 5.12 -1.51 4.96
CA LYS A 48 3.80 -1.96 4.52
C LYS A 48 3.22 -0.99 3.49
N ALA A 49 2.78 -1.50 2.37
CA ALA A 49 2.02 -0.77 1.36
C ALA A 49 0.56 -1.21 1.41
N HIS A 50 -0.35 -0.24 1.40
CA HIS A 50 -1.79 -0.47 1.38
C HIS A 50 -2.37 0.18 0.14
N PHE A 51 -2.97 -0.61 -0.72
CA PHE A 51 -3.62 -0.14 -1.93
C PHE A 51 -5.13 -0.30 -1.81
N THR A 52 -5.84 0.79 -2.01
CA THR A 52 -7.29 0.77 -2.21
C THR A 52 -7.54 0.91 -3.71
N ILE A 53 -8.10 -0.12 -4.30
CA ILE A 53 -8.27 -0.24 -5.75
C ILE A 53 -9.75 -0.18 -6.08
N HIS A 54 -10.11 0.67 -7.02
CA HIS A 54 -11.51 0.82 -7.45
C HIS A 54 -11.63 0.85 -8.96
N ASN A 55 -12.58 0.09 -9.49
CA ASN A 55 -12.89 0.07 -10.91
C ASN A 55 -13.97 1.09 -11.24
N TYR A 56 -13.57 2.20 -11.86
CA TYR A 56 -14.46 3.22 -12.37
C TYR A 56 -14.83 3.03 -13.84
N GLY A 57 -14.34 1.97 -14.45
CA GLY A 57 -14.64 1.64 -15.84
C GLY A 57 -16.04 1.07 -16.01
N LYS A 58 -16.41 0.86 -17.25
CA LYS A 58 -17.67 0.19 -17.64
C LYS A 58 -17.48 -1.31 -17.86
N LYS A 59 -16.22 -1.73 -18.01
CA LYS A 59 -15.82 -3.12 -18.18
C LYS A 59 -15.27 -3.67 -16.87
N THR A 60 -15.20 -4.99 -16.80
CA THR A 60 -14.54 -5.68 -15.70
C THR A 60 -13.02 -5.52 -15.81
N HIS A 61 -12.37 -5.20 -14.70
CA HIS A 61 -10.93 -5.07 -14.61
C HIS A 61 -10.42 -5.77 -13.34
N ASN A 62 -9.12 -6.02 -13.29
CA ASN A 62 -8.44 -6.48 -12.09
C ASN A 62 -7.11 -5.76 -11.93
N PHE A 63 -6.42 -6.03 -10.85
CA PHE A 63 -5.10 -5.46 -10.59
C PHE A 63 -4.12 -6.61 -10.33
N VAL A 64 -3.07 -6.65 -11.12
CA VAL A 64 -2.06 -7.70 -11.05
C VAL A 64 -0.68 -7.07 -10.89
N LEU A 65 0.00 -7.46 -9.83
CA LEU A 65 1.39 -7.09 -9.55
C LEU A 65 2.17 -8.39 -9.30
N PRO A 66 2.59 -9.07 -10.38
CA PRO A 66 3.04 -10.46 -10.28
C PRO A 66 4.32 -10.63 -9.47
N ALA A 67 5.21 -9.63 -9.48
CA ALA A 67 6.46 -9.71 -8.73
C ALA A 67 6.24 -9.91 -7.21
N PHE A 68 5.08 -9.52 -6.69
CA PHE A 68 4.71 -9.66 -5.29
C PHE A 68 3.52 -10.57 -5.08
N TYR A 69 3.20 -11.39 -6.08
CA TYR A 69 2.10 -12.36 -6.02
C TYR A 69 0.74 -11.74 -5.71
N ILE A 70 0.51 -10.53 -6.20
CA ILE A 70 -0.76 -9.84 -6.03
C ILE A 70 -1.61 -10.04 -7.27
N PHE A 71 -2.76 -10.68 -7.08
CA PHE A 71 -3.75 -10.95 -8.11
C PHE A 71 -5.12 -10.68 -7.51
N THR A 72 -5.70 -9.52 -7.79
CA THR A 72 -7.04 -9.24 -7.26
C THR A 72 -8.09 -10.07 -8.01
N PRO A 73 -9.25 -10.31 -7.38
CA PRO A 73 -10.40 -10.80 -8.13
C PRO A 73 -10.77 -9.84 -9.25
N ASN A 74 -11.55 -10.33 -10.21
CA ASN A 74 -12.15 -9.47 -11.19
C ASN A 74 -13.13 -8.51 -10.51
N LEU A 75 -12.99 -7.24 -10.80
CA LEU A 75 -13.82 -6.18 -10.26
C LEU A 75 -14.83 -5.75 -11.33
N SER A 76 -16.11 -5.90 -11.04
CA SER A 76 -17.16 -5.33 -11.86
C SER A 76 -17.12 -3.80 -11.78
N PRO A 77 -17.81 -3.09 -12.71
CA PRO A 77 -17.92 -1.64 -12.60
C PRO A 77 -18.36 -1.20 -11.20
N GLN A 78 -17.67 -0.21 -10.64
CA GLN A 78 -17.88 0.36 -9.29
C GLN A 78 -17.51 -0.57 -8.13
N GLU A 79 -16.95 -1.73 -8.39
CA GLU A 79 -16.39 -2.56 -7.33
C GLU A 79 -14.98 -2.10 -6.95
N GLY A 80 -14.63 -2.31 -5.70
CA GLY A 80 -13.32 -2.04 -5.16
C GLY A 80 -12.80 -3.18 -4.32
N THR A 81 -11.50 -3.16 -4.09
CA THR A 81 -10.80 -4.09 -3.20
C THR A 81 -9.61 -3.40 -2.57
N THR A 82 -9.06 -4.02 -1.56
CA THR A 82 -7.82 -3.56 -0.92
C THR A 82 -6.79 -4.66 -0.92
N VAL A 83 -5.52 -4.28 -1.05
CA VAL A 83 -4.40 -5.20 -0.87
C VAL A 83 -3.38 -4.56 0.05
N GLU A 84 -2.79 -5.38 0.91
CA GLU A 84 -1.67 -4.99 1.76
C GLU A 84 -0.51 -5.94 1.53
N PHE A 85 0.68 -5.39 1.46
CA PHE A 85 1.89 -6.19 1.31
C PHE A 85 3.12 -5.42 1.78
N VAL A 86 4.18 -6.14 2.05
CA VAL A 86 5.47 -5.55 2.40
C VAL A 86 6.44 -5.87 1.27
N PRO A 87 6.78 -4.88 0.43
CA PRO A 87 7.74 -5.11 -0.66
C PRO A 87 9.15 -5.26 -0.10
N GLU A 88 9.73 -6.43 -0.23
CA GLU A 88 11.09 -6.70 0.25
C GLU A 88 12.14 -6.53 -0.84
N LYS A 89 11.73 -6.60 -2.09
CA LYS A 89 12.62 -6.55 -3.24
C LYS A 89 12.64 -5.15 -3.85
N LYS A 90 13.80 -4.52 -3.88
CA LYS A 90 14.00 -3.22 -4.54
C LYS A 90 14.02 -3.38 -6.06
N GLY A 91 13.55 -2.37 -6.75
CA GLY A 91 13.55 -2.33 -8.20
C GLY A 91 12.30 -1.71 -8.81
N MET A 92 12.13 -1.95 -10.09
CA MET A 92 10.98 -1.49 -10.88
C MET A 92 10.13 -2.69 -11.26
N PHE A 93 8.84 -2.61 -10.98
CA PHE A 93 7.91 -3.73 -11.21
C PHE A 93 6.66 -3.24 -11.93
N SER A 94 6.21 -4.01 -12.91
CA SER A 94 4.99 -3.67 -13.65
C SER A 94 3.75 -4.17 -12.95
N PHE A 95 2.69 -3.39 -13.04
CA PHE A 95 1.33 -3.82 -12.69
C PHE A 95 0.38 -3.53 -13.85
N TYR A 96 -0.70 -4.27 -13.92
CA TYR A 96 -1.64 -4.17 -15.03
C TYR A 96 -2.97 -4.83 -14.71
N SER A 97 -3.94 -4.66 -15.59
CA SER A 97 -5.18 -5.43 -15.61
C SER A 97 -5.09 -6.55 -16.65
N ASP A 98 -5.54 -7.75 -16.29
CA ASP A 98 -5.45 -8.92 -17.19
C ASP A 98 -6.68 -9.84 -17.12
N THR A 99 -7.85 -9.29 -17.07
CA THR A 99 -9.09 -10.07 -16.92
C THR A 99 -9.28 -11.17 -17.96
N GLY A 100 -8.65 -11.07 -19.11
CA GLY A 100 -8.67 -12.10 -20.14
C GLY A 100 -7.46 -13.04 -20.14
N GLY A 101 -6.64 -13.02 -19.08
CA GLY A 101 -5.40 -13.80 -19.01
C GLY A 101 -4.23 -13.19 -19.76
N LYS A 102 -4.41 -12.01 -20.31
CA LYS A 102 -3.36 -11.21 -20.98
C LYS A 102 -3.42 -9.78 -20.47
N PRO A 103 -2.27 -9.09 -20.35
CA PRO A 103 -2.27 -7.67 -20.01
C PRO A 103 -3.13 -6.88 -20.99
N GLU A 104 -4.02 -6.06 -20.44
CA GLU A 104 -4.88 -5.20 -21.25
C GLU A 104 -4.07 -3.99 -21.75
N PRO A 105 -4.07 -3.67 -23.05
CA PRO A 105 -3.29 -2.55 -23.57
C PRO A 105 -3.65 -1.23 -22.91
N GLY A 106 -2.63 -0.50 -22.44
CA GLY A 106 -2.78 0.81 -21.83
C GLY A 106 -3.22 0.81 -20.36
N ILE A 107 -3.70 -0.31 -19.85
CA ILE A 107 -4.16 -0.42 -18.45
C ILE A 107 -3.05 -1.02 -17.61
N SER A 108 -2.02 -0.24 -17.41
CA SER A 108 -0.79 -0.67 -16.74
C SER A 108 -0.06 0.48 -16.08
N GLY A 109 0.91 0.14 -15.28
CA GLY A 109 1.79 1.09 -14.63
C GLY A 109 3.04 0.43 -14.08
N THR A 110 3.80 1.21 -13.35
CA THR A 110 5.08 0.78 -12.79
C THR A 110 5.16 1.16 -11.32
N MET A 111 5.62 0.24 -10.51
CA MET A 111 5.91 0.48 -9.11
C MET A 111 7.42 0.43 -8.89
N GLN A 112 7.97 1.51 -8.33
CA GLN A 112 9.34 1.55 -7.87
C GLN A 112 9.39 1.19 -6.38
N VAL A 113 10.21 0.24 -6.03
CA VAL A 113 10.56 -0.07 -4.63
C VAL A 113 11.97 0.45 -4.37
N LYS A 114 12.05 1.41 -3.49
CA LYS A 114 13.32 2.07 -3.12
C LYS A 114 13.98 1.44 -1.92
#